data_70a33db5e89f8b6fec4371c578196ff9
#
_entry.id   70a33db5e89f8b6fec4371c578196ff9
#
_cell.length_a   1.000
_cell.length_b   1.000
_cell.length_c   1.000
_cell.angle_alpha   90.00
_cell.angle_beta   90.00
_cell.angle_gamma   90.00
#
_symmetry.space_group_name_H-M   'P 1'
#
loop_
_entity.id
_entity.type
_entity.pdbx_description
1 polymer ?
#
loop_
_entity_poly.entity_id
_entity_poly.type
_entity_poly.pdbx_seq_one_letter_code
_entity_poly.pdbx_strand_id
1 'polypeptide(L)'
;MRSKKAKVLHLLHGKPLLKYVIDLAYKIKPDSIFVVVGFQKEEVKKKFVSENIEFIDQEEQLGTGHAVMQTKSFLENFEGEVLVLSGDVPFLRESTVNEMIRDHRSNNAAVTLLTAEKDNPTGYGRIVRNSNNNIESIVEETDCSKTERTINEINSGIYCFNKKFLLESLEEIDQNNVQHEYYLTDIVKIAFDNSLLVMSAKVLNPDEINGINTIKDLVEAEKFLED
;
A
#
# COMPACT_ATOMS: atom_id res chain seq x y z
N MET A 1 2.90 16.22 3.98
CA MET A 1 3.70 17.49 3.82
C MET A 1 2.75 18.63 3.47
N ARG A 2 2.77 19.75 4.18
CA ARG A 2 2.06 20.98 3.73
C ARG A 2 2.89 21.66 2.62
N SER A 3 2.99 21.00 1.47
CA SER A 3 3.76 21.46 0.31
C SER A 3 2.81 21.66 -0.88
N LYS A 4 3.13 22.64 -1.74
CA LYS A 4 2.44 22.82 -3.03
C LYS A 4 2.82 21.75 -4.06
N LYS A 5 3.81 20.91 -3.75
CA LYS A 5 4.33 19.86 -4.61
C LYS A 5 3.77 18.50 -4.17
N ALA A 6 3.39 17.66 -5.14
CA ALA A 6 2.94 16.30 -4.85
C ALA A 6 4.00 15.54 -4.02
N LYS A 7 3.55 14.84 -2.97
CA LYS A 7 4.41 14.12 -2.03
C LYS A 7 5.44 13.25 -2.74
N VAL A 8 4.99 12.48 -3.70
CA VAL A 8 5.79 11.51 -4.45
C VAL A 8 6.87 12.12 -5.36
N LEU A 9 6.81 13.44 -5.61
CA LEU A 9 7.81 14.18 -6.38
C LEU A 9 8.94 14.77 -5.52
N HIS A 10 8.83 14.74 -4.17
CA HIS A 10 9.94 15.18 -3.32
C HIS A 10 11.16 14.29 -3.54
N LEU A 11 12.34 14.92 -3.47
CA LEU A 11 13.60 14.25 -3.76
C LEU A 11 14.21 13.68 -2.48
N LEU A 12 14.59 12.42 -2.54
CA LEU A 12 15.46 11.74 -1.60
C LEU A 12 16.76 11.43 -2.34
N HIS A 13 17.91 11.97 -1.91
CA HIS A 13 19.19 11.89 -2.62
C HIS A 13 19.08 12.21 -4.12
N GLY A 14 18.37 13.30 -4.46
CA GLY A 14 18.21 13.76 -5.84
C GLY A 14 17.23 12.97 -6.72
N LYS A 15 16.62 11.91 -6.20
CA LYS A 15 15.69 11.02 -6.90
C LYS A 15 14.28 11.16 -6.33
N PRO A 16 13.20 11.34 -7.13
CA PRO A 16 11.83 11.42 -6.62
C PRO A 16 11.41 10.15 -5.86
N LEU A 17 10.62 10.28 -4.79
CA LEU A 17 10.15 9.14 -4.01
C LEU A 17 9.50 8.07 -4.89
N LEU A 18 8.60 8.45 -5.78
CA LEU A 18 7.94 7.51 -6.69
C LEU A 18 8.93 6.73 -7.57
N LYS A 19 10.08 7.32 -7.93
CA LYS A 19 11.07 6.64 -8.76
C LYS A 19 11.69 5.42 -8.05
N TYR A 20 11.83 5.46 -6.72
CA TYR A 20 12.29 4.29 -5.95
C TYR A 20 11.31 3.13 -6.09
N VAL A 21 10.00 3.42 -5.99
CA VAL A 21 8.94 2.42 -6.08
C VAL A 21 8.81 1.88 -7.52
N ILE A 22 8.90 2.74 -8.53
CA ILE A 22 8.92 2.31 -9.95
C ILE A 22 10.12 1.41 -10.23
N ASP A 23 11.33 1.78 -9.73
CA ASP A 23 12.52 0.95 -9.91
C ASP A 23 12.39 -0.42 -9.23
N LEU A 24 11.76 -0.47 -8.06
CA LEU A 24 11.42 -1.72 -7.39
C LEU A 24 10.44 -2.54 -8.24
N ALA A 25 9.36 -1.92 -8.75
CA ALA A 25 8.40 -2.60 -9.60
C ALA A 25 9.05 -3.21 -10.83
N TYR A 26 9.98 -2.51 -11.49
CA TYR A 26 10.73 -3.09 -12.62
C TYR A 26 11.57 -4.31 -12.23
N LYS A 27 12.13 -4.36 -11.01
CA LYS A 27 12.89 -5.53 -10.53
C LYS A 27 11.99 -6.74 -10.29
N ILE A 28 10.76 -6.52 -9.83
CA ILE A 28 9.74 -7.56 -9.65
C ILE A 28 9.29 -8.16 -10.99
N LYS A 29 9.47 -7.42 -12.11
CA LYS A 29 9.12 -7.83 -13.49
C LYS A 29 7.64 -8.23 -13.64
N PRO A 30 6.69 -7.36 -13.30
CA PRO A 30 5.28 -7.60 -13.55
C PRO A 30 4.96 -7.49 -15.05
N ASP A 31 3.81 -8.01 -15.46
CA ASP A 31 3.32 -7.87 -16.84
C ASP A 31 2.96 -6.40 -17.16
N SER A 32 2.46 -5.64 -16.17
CA SER A 32 2.12 -4.23 -16.32
C SER A 32 2.34 -3.46 -15.03
N ILE A 33 2.64 -2.15 -15.16
CA ILE A 33 2.77 -1.22 -14.04
C ILE A 33 1.79 -0.08 -14.26
N PHE A 34 0.81 0.05 -13.36
CA PHE A 34 -0.15 1.14 -13.31
C PHE A 34 0.22 2.10 -12.19
N VAL A 35 0.24 3.39 -12.48
CA VAL A 35 0.46 4.44 -11.49
C VAL A 35 -0.79 5.29 -11.38
N VAL A 36 -1.53 5.11 -10.29
CA VAL A 36 -2.71 5.91 -10.01
C VAL A 36 -2.28 7.29 -9.51
N VAL A 37 -2.74 8.34 -10.17
CA VAL A 37 -2.37 9.72 -9.90
C VAL A 37 -3.61 10.59 -9.67
N GLY A 38 -3.57 11.44 -8.66
CA GLY A 38 -4.63 12.39 -8.31
C GLY A 38 -4.08 13.81 -8.19
N PHE A 39 -3.68 14.21 -6.97
CA PHE A 39 -3.15 15.55 -6.73
C PHE A 39 -1.91 15.84 -7.60
N GLN A 40 -1.96 16.94 -8.35
CA GLN A 40 -0.92 17.35 -9.31
C GLN A 40 -0.56 16.27 -10.33
N LYS A 41 -1.55 15.53 -10.81
CA LYS A 41 -1.37 14.42 -11.74
C LYS A 41 -0.53 14.79 -12.96
N GLU A 42 -0.70 15.97 -13.54
CA GLU A 42 0.02 16.40 -14.74
C GLU A 42 1.53 16.57 -14.48
N GLU A 43 1.90 17.09 -13.29
CA GLU A 43 3.31 17.22 -12.90
C GLU A 43 3.95 15.85 -12.67
N VAL A 44 3.20 14.90 -12.10
CA VAL A 44 3.67 13.53 -11.91
C VAL A 44 3.85 12.85 -13.28
N LYS A 45 2.84 12.88 -14.15
CA LYS A 45 2.90 12.30 -15.51
C LYS A 45 4.07 12.86 -16.30
N LYS A 46 4.24 14.18 -16.30
CA LYS A 46 5.34 14.86 -16.98
C LYS A 46 6.71 14.41 -16.50
N LYS A 47 6.86 14.21 -15.17
CA LYS A 47 8.14 13.79 -14.57
C LYS A 47 8.56 12.39 -14.99
N PHE A 48 7.60 11.51 -15.24
CA PHE A 48 7.82 10.08 -15.52
C PHE A 48 7.40 9.67 -16.94
N VAL A 49 7.27 10.62 -17.86
CA VAL A 49 6.82 10.38 -19.26
C VAL A 49 7.70 9.37 -20.02
N SER A 50 8.96 9.21 -19.63
CA SER A 50 9.92 8.28 -20.26
C SER A 50 9.91 6.87 -19.64
N GLU A 51 9.14 6.66 -18.57
CA GLU A 51 9.04 5.35 -17.93
C GLU A 51 8.04 4.47 -18.69
N ASN A 52 8.29 3.17 -18.71
CA ASN A 52 7.36 2.19 -19.30
C ASN A 52 6.27 1.81 -18.28
N ILE A 53 5.41 2.77 -17.97
CA ILE A 53 4.31 2.67 -17.00
C ILE A 53 3.06 3.29 -17.61
N GLU A 54 1.90 2.88 -17.13
CA GLU A 54 0.62 3.45 -17.52
C GLU A 54 0.04 4.28 -16.36
N PHE A 55 -0.40 5.51 -16.66
CA PHE A 55 -1.01 6.39 -15.67
C PHE A 55 -2.53 6.24 -15.68
N ILE A 56 -3.10 6.14 -14.49
CA ILE A 56 -4.55 6.08 -14.29
C ILE A 56 -4.94 7.27 -13.41
N ASP A 57 -5.92 8.03 -13.87
CA ASP A 57 -6.37 9.24 -13.16
C ASP A 57 -7.36 8.89 -12.07
N GLN A 58 -7.07 9.34 -10.85
CA GLN A 58 -8.04 9.44 -9.77
C GLN A 58 -8.52 10.90 -9.68
N GLU A 59 -9.65 11.19 -10.29
CA GLU A 59 -10.16 12.57 -10.36
C GLU A 59 -10.54 13.12 -8.98
N GLU A 60 -11.25 12.33 -8.19
CA GLU A 60 -11.60 12.65 -6.82
C GLU A 60 -10.79 11.78 -5.86
N GLN A 61 -10.13 12.38 -4.87
CA GLN A 61 -9.32 11.66 -3.88
C GLN A 61 -10.23 11.17 -2.75
N LEU A 62 -10.97 10.09 -3.00
CA LEU A 62 -11.92 9.48 -2.07
C LEU A 62 -11.36 8.28 -1.30
N GLY A 63 -10.04 8.21 -1.13
CA GLY A 63 -9.36 7.18 -0.35
C GLY A 63 -8.55 6.19 -1.19
N THR A 64 -7.88 5.27 -0.48
CA THR A 64 -6.96 4.28 -1.05
C THR A 64 -7.68 3.19 -1.84
N GLY A 65 -8.84 2.75 -1.37
CA GLY A 65 -9.72 1.83 -2.11
C GLY A 65 -10.22 2.45 -3.40
N HIS A 66 -10.65 3.74 -3.35
CA HIS A 66 -11.06 4.46 -4.55
C HIS A 66 -9.92 4.58 -5.58
N ALA A 67 -8.67 4.74 -5.15
CA ALA A 67 -7.54 4.75 -6.07
C ALA A 67 -7.42 3.40 -6.82
N VAL A 68 -7.56 2.28 -6.11
CA VAL A 68 -7.50 0.95 -6.72
C VAL A 68 -8.73 0.68 -7.60
N MET A 69 -9.91 1.20 -7.27
CA MET A 69 -11.11 1.10 -8.12
C MET A 69 -10.88 1.67 -9.53
N GLN A 70 -10.04 2.72 -9.68
CA GLN A 70 -9.74 3.29 -11.00
C GLN A 70 -9.02 2.30 -11.92
N THR A 71 -8.43 1.24 -11.36
CA THR A 71 -7.70 0.23 -12.14
C THR A 71 -8.59 -0.90 -12.66
N LYS A 72 -9.88 -0.98 -12.29
CA LYS A 72 -10.76 -2.12 -12.59
C LYS A 72 -10.77 -2.50 -14.06
N SER A 73 -11.07 -1.55 -14.96
CA SER A 73 -11.15 -1.81 -16.40
C SER A 73 -9.83 -2.29 -17.02
N PHE A 74 -8.71 -1.90 -16.43
CA PHE A 74 -7.38 -2.33 -16.87
C PHE A 74 -7.07 -3.75 -16.38
N LEU A 75 -7.60 -4.15 -15.23
CA LEU A 75 -7.38 -5.46 -14.63
C LEU A 75 -8.30 -6.55 -15.17
N GLU A 76 -9.41 -6.22 -15.83
CA GLU A 76 -10.39 -7.20 -16.34
C GLU A 76 -9.77 -8.29 -17.21
N ASN A 77 -8.84 -7.90 -18.08
CA ASN A 77 -8.19 -8.79 -19.06
C ASN A 77 -6.90 -9.45 -18.55
N PHE A 78 -6.54 -9.26 -17.29
CA PHE A 78 -5.39 -9.89 -16.66
C PHE A 78 -5.80 -11.10 -15.85
N GLU A 79 -4.87 -12.03 -15.66
CA GLU A 79 -4.99 -13.14 -14.73
C GLU A 79 -3.79 -13.13 -13.77
N GLY A 80 -4.00 -13.60 -12.55
CA GLY A 80 -2.95 -13.69 -11.53
C GLY A 80 -3.15 -12.75 -10.35
N GLU A 81 -2.07 -12.19 -9.85
CA GLU A 81 -2.05 -11.36 -8.65
C GLU A 81 -1.92 -9.88 -8.97
N VAL A 82 -2.46 -9.06 -8.09
CA VAL A 82 -2.30 -7.60 -8.10
C VAL A 82 -1.44 -7.20 -6.90
N LEU A 83 -0.25 -6.67 -7.19
CA LEU A 83 0.63 -6.09 -6.18
C LEU A 83 0.30 -4.60 -6.06
N VAL A 84 -0.07 -4.17 -4.86
CA VAL A 84 -0.30 -2.76 -4.52
C VAL A 84 0.88 -2.24 -3.73
N LEU A 85 1.51 -1.18 -4.21
CA LEU A 85 2.64 -0.51 -3.58
C LEU A 85 2.30 0.95 -3.26
N SER A 86 2.76 1.44 -2.12
CA SER A 86 2.63 2.85 -1.74
C SER A 86 3.75 3.68 -2.38
N GLY A 87 3.40 4.73 -3.13
CA GLY A 87 4.35 5.55 -3.90
C GLY A 87 5.34 6.39 -3.08
N ASP A 88 5.22 6.36 -1.76
CA ASP A 88 6.01 7.10 -0.78
C ASP A 88 6.84 6.21 0.16
N VAL A 89 6.95 4.90 -0.15
CA VAL A 89 7.74 3.91 0.61
C VAL A 89 9.00 3.55 -0.20
N PRO A 90 10.08 4.35 -0.10
CA PRO A 90 11.24 4.22 -1.00
C PRO A 90 12.22 3.09 -0.62
N PHE A 91 12.14 2.54 0.60
CA PHE A 91 13.13 1.60 1.14
C PHE A 91 12.74 0.14 1.03
N LEU A 92 11.56 -0.15 0.47
CA LEU A 92 11.08 -1.51 0.31
C LEU A 92 12.01 -2.34 -0.55
N ARG A 93 12.41 -3.51 -0.06
CA ARG A 93 13.37 -4.39 -0.73
C ARG A 93 12.69 -5.35 -1.69
N GLU A 94 13.37 -5.62 -2.79
CA GLU A 94 12.96 -6.62 -3.77
C GLU A 94 12.79 -8.01 -3.15
N SER A 95 13.71 -8.41 -2.27
CA SER A 95 13.65 -9.71 -1.58
C SER A 95 12.38 -9.87 -0.75
N THR A 96 11.99 -8.82 0.00
CA THR A 96 10.79 -8.80 0.84
C THR A 96 9.53 -8.97 0.01
N VAL A 97 9.44 -8.25 -1.11
CA VAL A 97 8.28 -8.32 -2.01
C VAL A 97 8.21 -9.67 -2.72
N ASN A 98 9.34 -10.18 -3.22
CA ASN A 98 9.38 -11.49 -3.87
C ASN A 98 9.01 -12.63 -2.92
N GLU A 99 9.43 -12.55 -1.65
CA GLU A 99 9.03 -13.50 -0.61
C GLU A 99 7.52 -13.45 -0.35
N MET A 100 6.96 -12.25 -0.18
CA MET A 100 5.52 -12.06 -0.02
C MET A 100 4.71 -12.64 -1.18
N ILE A 101 5.11 -12.37 -2.44
CA ILE A 101 4.44 -12.90 -3.63
C ILE A 101 4.53 -14.44 -3.69
N ARG A 102 5.72 -14.99 -3.41
CA ARG A 102 5.92 -16.45 -3.38
C ARG A 102 5.00 -17.11 -2.36
N ASP A 103 4.94 -16.56 -1.14
CA ASP A 103 4.15 -17.12 -0.06
C ASP A 103 2.65 -16.96 -0.33
N HIS A 104 2.23 -15.84 -0.90
CA HIS A 104 0.86 -15.61 -1.40
C HIS A 104 0.42 -16.71 -2.37
N ARG A 105 1.23 -16.96 -3.41
CA ARG A 105 0.97 -17.98 -4.43
C ARG A 105 0.95 -19.38 -3.86
N SER A 106 1.95 -19.73 -3.04
CA SER A 106 2.10 -21.07 -2.49
C SER A 106 0.94 -21.48 -1.59
N ASN A 107 0.29 -20.52 -0.95
CA ASN A 107 -0.84 -20.74 -0.06
C ASN A 107 -2.20 -20.41 -0.70
N ASN A 108 -2.22 -19.94 -1.93
CA ASN A 108 -3.43 -19.51 -2.63
C ASN A 108 -4.25 -18.51 -1.77
N ALA A 109 -3.57 -17.52 -1.19
CA ALA A 109 -4.20 -16.52 -0.32
C ALA A 109 -5.12 -15.58 -1.12
N ALA A 110 -6.18 -15.07 -0.48
CA ALA A 110 -7.00 -14.01 -1.07
C ALA A 110 -6.26 -12.67 -1.01
N VAL A 111 -5.61 -12.41 0.13
CA VAL A 111 -4.75 -11.25 0.33
C VAL A 111 -3.57 -11.62 1.24
N THR A 112 -2.39 -11.11 0.89
CA THR A 112 -1.20 -11.09 1.74
C THR A 112 -0.75 -9.64 1.91
N LEU A 113 -0.54 -9.21 3.14
CA LEU A 113 -0.11 -7.84 3.46
C LEU A 113 1.25 -7.84 4.13
N LEU A 114 2.05 -6.79 3.90
CA LEU A 114 3.26 -6.55 4.68
C LEU A 114 2.88 -5.87 5.98
N THR A 115 3.39 -6.40 7.11
CA THR A 115 3.24 -5.83 8.44
C THR A 115 4.58 -5.57 9.09
N ALA A 116 4.62 -4.74 10.11
CA ALA A 116 5.78 -4.55 10.97
C ALA A 116 5.34 -4.28 12.40
N GLU A 117 6.24 -4.52 13.36
CA GLU A 117 6.10 -4.00 14.73
C GLU A 117 6.74 -2.63 14.84
N LYS A 118 6.05 -1.69 15.47
CA LYS A 118 6.58 -0.36 15.77
C LYS A 118 6.30 0.00 17.23
N ASP A 119 7.32 0.51 17.93
CA ASP A 119 7.15 1.03 19.29
C ASP A 119 6.20 2.23 19.32
N ASN A 120 6.24 3.04 18.26
CA ASN A 120 5.28 4.12 18.04
C ASN A 120 4.50 3.87 16.76
N PRO A 121 3.31 3.25 16.83
CA PRO A 121 2.48 2.93 15.67
C PRO A 121 1.62 4.09 15.19
N THR A 122 1.74 5.29 15.76
CA THR A 122 0.91 6.46 15.43
C THR A 122 0.96 6.79 13.93
N GLY A 123 -0.21 6.97 13.33
CA GLY A 123 -0.39 7.32 11.92
C GLY A 123 -0.48 6.12 10.97
N TYR A 124 -0.42 4.89 11.50
CA TYR A 124 -0.58 3.67 10.71
C TYR A 124 -1.89 2.95 11.05
N GLY A 125 -2.44 2.20 10.13
CA GLY A 125 -3.49 1.22 10.42
C GLY A 125 -2.97 0.10 11.33
N ARG A 126 -3.83 -0.41 12.22
CA ARG A 126 -3.51 -1.49 13.17
C ARG A 126 -4.00 -2.83 12.67
N ILE A 127 -3.15 -3.86 12.81
CA ILE A 127 -3.53 -5.23 12.47
C ILE A 127 -4.30 -5.82 13.65
N VAL A 128 -5.57 -6.06 13.45
CA VAL A 128 -6.42 -6.70 14.45
C VAL A 128 -6.42 -8.20 14.19
N ARG A 129 -6.10 -8.99 15.24
CA ARG A 129 -6.10 -10.45 15.17
C ARG A 129 -7.15 -11.04 16.10
N ASN A 130 -7.78 -12.12 15.68
CA ASN A 130 -8.73 -12.85 16.50
C ASN A 130 -8.01 -13.76 17.53
N SER A 131 -8.79 -14.45 18.37
CA SER A 131 -8.27 -15.37 19.41
C SER A 131 -7.40 -16.52 18.86
N ASN A 132 -7.53 -16.86 17.59
CA ASN A 132 -6.73 -17.88 16.91
C ASN A 132 -5.48 -17.28 16.21
N ASN A 133 -5.18 -16.03 16.46
CA ASN A 133 -4.08 -15.27 15.84
C ASN A 133 -4.22 -15.05 14.32
N ASN A 134 -5.39 -15.27 13.74
CA ASN A 134 -5.66 -14.91 12.36
C ASN A 134 -5.92 -13.42 12.23
N ILE A 135 -5.50 -12.81 11.13
CA ILE A 135 -5.84 -11.41 10.83
C ILE A 135 -7.33 -11.32 10.57
N GLU A 136 -8.01 -10.50 11.36
CA GLU A 136 -9.45 -10.27 11.26
C GLU A 136 -9.76 -9.00 10.46
N SER A 137 -9.00 -7.92 10.73
CA SER A 137 -9.20 -6.62 10.08
C SER A 137 -7.97 -5.74 10.20
N ILE A 138 -8.01 -4.61 9.48
CA ILE A 138 -7.12 -3.48 9.68
C ILE A 138 -8.00 -2.30 10.11
N VAL A 139 -7.63 -1.62 11.19
CA VAL A 139 -8.32 -0.42 11.64
C VAL A 139 -7.41 0.79 11.46
N GLU A 140 -7.86 1.76 10.67
CA GLU A 140 -7.10 2.98 10.41
C GLU A 140 -6.92 3.81 11.68
N GLU A 141 -5.82 4.57 11.80
CA GLU A 141 -5.48 5.36 12.99
C GLU A 141 -6.64 6.22 13.50
N THR A 142 -7.40 6.83 12.58
CA THR A 142 -8.51 7.74 12.92
C THR A 142 -9.71 7.02 13.51
N ASP A 143 -9.90 5.76 13.13
CA ASP A 143 -11.03 4.92 13.53
C ASP A 143 -10.71 4.04 14.75
N CYS A 144 -9.43 3.99 15.17
CA CYS A 144 -8.98 3.17 16.28
C CYS A 144 -9.64 3.54 17.62
N SER A 145 -10.23 2.55 18.29
CA SER A 145 -10.57 2.62 19.71
C SER A 145 -9.32 2.77 20.59
N LYS A 146 -9.51 3.04 21.88
CA LYS A 146 -8.40 3.13 22.84
C LYS A 146 -7.59 1.83 22.93
N THR A 147 -8.24 0.68 22.80
CA THR A 147 -7.59 -0.62 22.86
C THR A 147 -6.80 -0.90 21.58
N GLU A 148 -7.37 -0.63 20.42
CA GLU A 148 -6.69 -0.84 19.13
C GLU A 148 -5.46 0.04 18.99
N ARG A 149 -5.47 1.26 19.53
CA ARG A 149 -4.28 2.16 19.58
C ARG A 149 -3.08 1.54 20.31
N THR A 150 -3.28 0.55 21.18
CA THR A 150 -2.19 -0.14 21.88
C THR A 150 -1.55 -1.27 21.07
N ILE A 151 -2.10 -1.59 19.90
CA ILE A 151 -1.54 -2.60 18.99
C ILE A 151 -0.31 -2.00 18.32
N ASN A 152 0.82 -2.70 18.40
CA ASN A 152 2.09 -2.31 17.79
C ASN A 152 2.28 -2.85 16.37
N GLU A 153 1.52 -3.91 15.98
CA GLU A 153 1.57 -4.43 14.62
C GLU A 153 0.81 -3.50 13.68
N ILE A 154 1.52 -2.97 12.69
CA ILE A 154 1.01 -1.96 11.77
C ILE A 154 0.86 -2.50 10.35
N ASN A 155 -0.07 -1.89 9.62
CA ASN A 155 -0.25 -2.05 8.18
C ASN A 155 0.73 -1.16 7.41
N SER A 156 1.44 -1.73 6.45
CA SER A 156 2.37 -0.98 5.59
C SER A 156 1.69 -0.28 4.41
N GLY A 157 0.44 -0.64 4.07
CA GLY A 157 -0.20 -0.21 2.83
C GLY A 157 0.30 -0.96 1.59
N ILE A 158 1.01 -2.09 1.77
CA ILE A 158 1.55 -2.92 0.69
C ILE A 158 0.86 -4.27 0.72
N TYR A 159 0.29 -4.68 -0.42
CA TYR A 159 -0.54 -5.87 -0.52
C TYR A 159 -0.25 -6.66 -1.78
N CYS A 160 -0.42 -7.98 -1.68
CA CYS A 160 -0.59 -8.87 -2.81
C CYS A 160 -2.00 -9.46 -2.76
N PHE A 161 -2.80 -9.24 -3.77
CA PHE A 161 -4.18 -9.71 -3.87
C PHE A 161 -4.32 -10.76 -4.97
N ASN A 162 -5.17 -11.76 -4.74
CA ASN A 162 -5.79 -12.48 -5.84
C ASN A 162 -6.67 -11.48 -6.63
N LYS A 163 -6.45 -11.38 -7.96
CA LYS A 163 -7.15 -10.38 -8.78
C LYS A 163 -8.67 -10.50 -8.71
N LYS A 164 -9.22 -11.72 -8.82
CA LYS A 164 -10.66 -11.94 -8.81
C LYS A 164 -11.26 -11.47 -7.50
N PHE A 165 -10.69 -11.89 -6.37
CA PHE A 165 -11.11 -11.48 -5.05
C PHE A 165 -11.04 -9.96 -4.88
N LEU A 166 -9.94 -9.32 -5.32
CA LEU A 166 -9.79 -7.86 -5.27
C LEU A 166 -10.94 -7.16 -5.99
N LEU A 167 -11.22 -7.54 -7.25
CA LEU A 167 -12.25 -6.88 -8.05
C LEU A 167 -13.65 -7.06 -7.45
N GLU A 168 -13.97 -8.22 -6.90
CA GLU A 168 -15.23 -8.50 -6.20
C GLU A 168 -15.34 -7.64 -4.93
N SER A 169 -14.30 -7.62 -4.09
CA SER A 169 -14.29 -6.86 -2.83
C SER A 169 -14.34 -5.34 -3.01
N LEU A 170 -13.80 -4.80 -4.10
CA LEU A 170 -13.88 -3.37 -4.42
C LEU A 170 -15.33 -2.88 -4.64
N GLU A 171 -16.29 -3.77 -4.92
CA GLU A 171 -17.71 -3.45 -5.01
C GLU A 171 -18.39 -3.39 -3.62
N GLU A 172 -17.78 -3.96 -2.59
CA GLU A 172 -18.36 -4.11 -1.26
C GLU A 172 -17.87 -3.03 -0.28
N ILE A 173 -16.70 -2.41 -0.55
CA ILE A 173 -16.18 -1.35 0.33
C ILE A 173 -17.02 -0.08 0.22
N ASP A 174 -17.21 0.60 1.36
CA ASP A 174 -17.99 1.82 1.46
C ASP A 174 -17.21 2.97 2.12
N GLN A 175 -17.89 4.07 2.44
CA GLN A 175 -17.33 5.25 3.10
C GLN A 175 -17.81 5.41 4.55
N ASN A 176 -18.26 4.33 5.17
CA ASN A 176 -18.82 4.36 6.53
C ASN A 176 -17.70 4.36 7.60
N ASN A 177 -16.85 5.37 7.56
CA ASN A 177 -15.71 5.57 8.45
C ASN A 177 -15.54 7.07 8.76
N VAL A 178 -14.64 7.41 9.69
CA VAL A 178 -14.44 8.78 10.18
C VAL A 178 -13.99 9.76 9.07
N GLN A 179 -13.27 9.29 8.07
CA GLN A 179 -12.77 10.12 6.97
C GLN A 179 -13.73 10.21 5.79
N HIS A 180 -14.80 9.41 5.75
CA HIS A 180 -15.70 9.27 4.61
C HIS A 180 -14.97 8.91 3.31
N GLU A 181 -14.01 7.98 3.41
CA GLU A 181 -13.18 7.50 2.32
C GLU A 181 -13.41 5.99 2.07
N TYR A 182 -13.19 5.53 0.83
CA TYR A 182 -13.10 4.11 0.53
C TYR A 182 -11.74 3.59 0.97
N TYR A 183 -11.71 2.83 2.07
CA TYR A 183 -10.47 2.26 2.58
C TYR A 183 -10.13 0.93 1.90
N LEU A 184 -8.94 0.82 1.34
CA LEU A 184 -8.45 -0.46 0.80
C LEU A 184 -8.28 -1.51 1.90
N THR A 185 -8.05 -1.07 3.14
CA THR A 185 -7.93 -1.92 4.33
C THR A 185 -9.19 -2.71 4.65
N ASP A 186 -10.39 -2.24 4.25
CA ASP A 186 -11.65 -2.93 4.48
C ASP A 186 -11.72 -4.28 3.74
N ILE A 187 -10.99 -4.44 2.63
CA ILE A 187 -10.91 -5.70 1.88
C ILE A 187 -10.38 -6.85 2.74
N VAL A 188 -9.53 -6.55 3.74
CA VAL A 188 -9.03 -7.57 4.67
C VAL A 188 -10.16 -8.14 5.54
N LYS A 189 -11.06 -7.28 6.02
CA LYS A 189 -12.25 -7.70 6.77
C LYS A 189 -13.20 -8.52 5.89
N ILE A 190 -13.41 -8.09 4.64
CA ILE A 190 -14.22 -8.82 3.66
C ILE A 190 -13.65 -10.24 3.43
N ALA A 191 -12.33 -10.37 3.29
CA ALA A 191 -11.67 -11.67 3.15
C ALA A 191 -11.93 -12.57 4.37
N PHE A 192 -11.74 -12.02 5.57
CA PHE A 192 -11.96 -12.74 6.82
C PHE A 192 -13.40 -13.20 6.97
N ASP A 193 -14.38 -12.33 6.73
CA ASP A 193 -15.83 -12.63 6.85
C ASP A 193 -16.27 -13.70 5.85
N ASN A 194 -15.65 -13.74 4.67
CA ASN A 194 -15.88 -14.78 3.67
C ASN A 194 -15.05 -16.06 3.92
N SER A 195 -14.37 -16.16 5.07
CA SER A 195 -13.52 -17.31 5.43
C SER A 195 -12.41 -17.61 4.40
N LEU A 196 -11.93 -16.57 3.71
CA LEU A 196 -10.81 -16.64 2.78
C LEU A 196 -9.48 -16.47 3.54
N LEU A 197 -8.40 -17.00 2.97
CA LEU A 197 -7.09 -16.92 3.62
C LEU A 197 -6.51 -15.52 3.52
N VAL A 198 -6.32 -14.89 4.68
CA VAL A 198 -5.56 -13.65 4.86
C VAL A 198 -4.20 -13.99 5.46
N MET A 199 -3.13 -13.55 4.83
CA MET A 199 -1.77 -13.75 5.31
C MET A 199 -1.07 -12.42 5.61
N SER A 200 -0.10 -12.46 6.53
CA SER A 200 0.87 -11.37 6.70
C SER A 200 2.29 -11.86 6.48
N ALA A 201 3.06 -11.06 5.77
CA ALA A 201 4.52 -11.16 5.74
C ALA A 201 5.08 -10.04 6.61
N LYS A 202 5.66 -10.41 7.76
CA LYS A 202 6.19 -9.42 8.70
C LYS A 202 7.62 -9.06 8.31
N VAL A 203 7.87 -7.77 8.05
CA VAL A 203 9.23 -7.31 7.76
C VAL A 203 10.10 -7.34 9.01
N LEU A 204 11.35 -7.78 8.86
CA LEU A 204 12.33 -7.83 9.95
C LEU A 204 12.85 -6.44 10.32
N ASN A 205 13.02 -5.56 9.31
CA ASN A 205 13.42 -4.18 9.51
C ASN A 205 12.23 -3.26 9.22
N PRO A 206 11.60 -2.65 10.26
CA PRO A 206 10.45 -1.75 10.07
C PRO A 206 10.74 -0.53 9.21
N ASP A 207 12.01 -0.16 9.00
CA ASP A 207 12.38 0.98 8.17
C ASP A 207 12.09 0.76 6.68
N GLU A 208 12.03 -0.51 6.24
CA GLU A 208 11.68 -0.85 4.86
C GLU A 208 10.30 -0.33 4.44
N ILE A 209 9.37 -0.23 5.39
CA ILE A 209 7.97 0.18 5.13
C ILE A 209 7.68 1.60 5.61
N ASN A 210 8.70 2.38 5.96
CA ASN A 210 8.50 3.77 6.37
C ASN A 210 8.04 4.62 5.17
N GLY A 211 6.80 5.10 5.27
CA GLY A 211 6.27 6.10 4.34
C GLY A 211 6.80 7.51 4.68
N ILE A 212 7.24 8.24 3.66
CA ILE A 212 7.72 9.62 3.83
C ILE A 212 6.56 10.59 3.69
N ASN A 213 5.97 11.00 4.81
CA ASN A 213 4.77 11.83 4.89
C ASN A 213 5.07 13.30 5.22
N THR A 214 6.18 13.59 5.90
CA THR A 214 6.57 14.91 6.36
C THR A 214 7.98 15.27 5.88
N ILE A 215 8.36 16.56 6.00
CA ILE A 215 9.75 16.98 5.76
C ILE A 215 10.70 16.33 6.78
N LYS A 216 10.22 16.10 8.01
CA LYS A 216 11.01 15.44 9.06
C LYS A 216 11.33 14.00 8.62
N ASP A 217 10.34 13.25 8.13
CA ASP A 217 10.55 11.89 7.64
C ASP A 217 11.56 11.87 6.49
N LEU A 218 11.51 12.89 5.60
CA LEU A 218 12.46 13.00 4.49
C LEU A 218 13.89 13.20 4.98
N VAL A 219 14.10 14.07 5.96
CA VAL A 219 15.44 14.32 6.56
C VAL A 219 15.95 13.07 7.30
N GLU A 220 15.07 12.33 7.98
CA GLU A 220 15.42 11.06 8.61
C GLU A 220 15.79 10.00 7.58
N ALA A 221 15.03 9.94 6.47
CA ALA A 221 15.28 9.05 5.35
C ALA A 221 16.61 9.33 4.62
N GLU A 222 17.03 10.59 4.51
CA GLU A 222 18.32 10.96 3.93
C GLU A 222 19.49 10.37 4.73
N LYS A 223 19.40 10.38 6.05
CA LYS A 223 20.44 9.81 6.93
C LYS A 223 20.52 8.28 6.80
N PHE A 224 19.38 7.62 6.63
CA PHE A 224 19.29 6.17 6.50
C PHE A 224 20.00 5.61 5.25
N LEU A 225 20.19 6.42 4.21
CA LEU A 225 20.90 6.04 2.98
C LEU A 225 22.41 6.40 3.03
N GLU A 226 22.86 7.13 4.05
CA GLU A 226 24.29 7.49 4.23
C GLU A 226 25.07 6.41 5.00
N ASP A 227 24.36 5.53 5.76
CA ASP A 227 24.90 4.40 6.52
C ASP A 227 24.88 3.10 5.66
#